data_0d5cb1aa2a727023f57ebc418abed54f
#
_entry.id   0d5cb1aa2a727023f57ebc418abed54f
#
_cell.length_a   1.000
_cell.length_b   1.000
_cell.length_c   1.000
_cell.angle_alpha   90.00
_cell.angle_beta   90.00
_cell.angle_gamma   90.00
#
_symmetry.space_group_name_H-M   'P 1'
#
loop_
_entity.id
_entity.type
_entity.pdbx_description
1 polymer ?
#
loop_
_entity_poly.entity_id
_entity_poly.type
_entity_poly.pdbx_seq_one_letter_code
_entity_poly.pdbx_strand_id
1 'polypeptide(L)'
;MSIRLAKHAQTIIEALYLKLGRPLNILTHCNAGKLATVELGTATAGIYTAFEAGIPLTVFADETRPRLQGTLTAWELKAAGVPVCLIADNAGGELMREGGIDLVIVGADRIAANGDTANKIGTYLKSVGSGR
;
A
#
# COMPACT_ATOMS: atom_id res chain seq x y z
N MET A 1 1.82 -13.09 13.10
CA MET A 1 2.08 -12.92 11.66
C MET A 1 2.07 -11.46 11.22
N SER A 2 1.06 -10.67 11.61
CA SER A 2 0.98 -9.25 11.26
C SER A 2 2.16 -8.41 11.77
N ILE A 3 2.67 -8.67 12.96
CA ILE A 3 3.82 -7.94 13.54
C ILE A 3 5.08 -8.17 12.71
N ARG A 4 5.30 -9.40 12.25
CA ARG A 4 6.47 -9.74 11.44
C ARG A 4 6.40 -9.08 10.06
N LEU A 5 5.22 -9.08 9.44
CA LEU A 5 4.99 -8.40 8.16
C LEU A 5 5.15 -6.89 8.31
N ALA A 6 4.65 -6.32 9.40
CA ALA A 6 4.78 -4.90 9.67
C ALA A 6 6.25 -4.49 9.79
N LYS A 7 7.07 -5.26 10.50
CA LYS A 7 8.51 -4.99 10.63
C LYS A 7 9.25 -5.10 9.31
N HIS A 8 8.92 -6.11 8.51
CA HIS A 8 9.52 -6.27 7.17
C HIS A 8 9.20 -5.10 6.27
N ALA A 9 7.93 -4.71 6.19
CA ALA A 9 7.51 -3.58 5.38
C ALA A 9 8.11 -2.27 5.90
N GLN A 10 8.18 -2.09 7.21
CA GLN A 10 8.82 -0.93 7.81
C GLN A 10 10.29 -0.84 7.41
N THR A 11 11.01 -1.95 7.43
CA THR A 11 12.43 -1.99 7.04
C THR A 11 12.61 -1.54 5.59
N ILE A 12 11.75 -2.02 4.68
CA ILE A 12 11.78 -1.62 3.27
C ILE A 12 11.49 -0.13 3.12
N ILE A 13 10.48 0.37 3.81
CA ILE A 13 10.10 1.79 3.76
C ILE A 13 11.23 2.67 4.30
N GLU A 14 11.85 2.30 5.42
CA GLU A 14 12.98 3.03 5.99
C GLU A 14 14.18 3.07 5.04
N ALA A 15 14.53 1.93 4.45
CA ALA A 15 15.64 1.86 3.50
C ALA A 15 15.39 2.76 2.29
N LEU A 16 14.17 2.76 1.78
CA LEU A 16 13.78 3.59 0.64
C LEU A 16 13.81 5.07 1.01
N TYR A 17 13.34 5.42 2.20
CA TYR A 17 13.37 6.80 2.68
C TYR A 17 14.82 7.31 2.80
N LEU A 18 15.72 6.50 3.38
CA LEU A 18 17.13 6.86 3.50
C LEU A 18 17.78 7.05 2.12
N LYS A 19 17.40 6.21 1.16
CA LYS A 19 17.94 6.30 -0.20
C LYS A 19 17.47 7.54 -0.94
N LEU A 20 16.20 7.89 -0.82
CA LEU A 20 15.59 8.99 -1.58
C LEU A 20 15.74 10.34 -0.88
N GLY A 21 15.80 10.38 0.44
CA GLY A 21 15.98 11.61 1.21
C GLY A 21 14.81 12.59 1.12
N ARG A 22 13.60 12.13 0.80
CA ARG A 22 12.39 12.93 0.68
C ARG A 22 11.16 12.14 1.13
N PRO A 23 10.01 12.83 1.39
CA PRO A 23 8.78 12.12 1.71
C PRO A 23 8.41 11.09 0.65
N LEU A 24 7.89 9.94 1.08
CA LEU A 24 7.55 8.83 0.21
C LEU A 24 6.11 8.87 -0.23
N ASN A 25 5.86 8.41 -1.46
CA ASN A 25 4.52 8.19 -2.00
C ASN A 25 4.30 6.69 -2.18
N ILE A 26 3.31 6.15 -1.49
CA ILE A 26 3.02 4.72 -1.46
C ILE A 26 1.65 4.47 -2.08
N LEU A 27 1.57 3.57 -3.04
CA LEU A 27 0.31 3.15 -3.66
C LEU A 27 -0.15 1.84 -3.06
N THR A 28 -1.42 1.73 -2.71
CA THR A 28 -2.05 0.49 -2.26
C THR A 28 -3.38 0.25 -2.96
N HIS A 29 -3.86 -0.99 -2.92
CA HIS A 29 -5.05 -1.43 -3.63
C HIS A 29 -5.90 -2.33 -2.73
N CYS A 30 -7.21 -2.27 -2.87
CA CYS A 30 -8.18 -3.01 -2.07
C CYS A 30 -8.22 -2.54 -0.60
N ASN A 31 -8.95 -3.27 0.24
CA ASN A 31 -8.93 -3.03 1.68
C ASN A 31 -7.91 -3.96 2.33
N ALA A 32 -6.77 -3.43 2.63
CA ALA A 32 -5.69 -4.14 3.30
C ALA A 32 -5.48 -3.63 4.73
N GLY A 33 -6.46 -2.94 5.29
CA GLY A 33 -6.40 -2.35 6.61
C GLY A 33 -6.98 -3.23 7.72
N LYS A 34 -7.22 -2.61 8.87
CA LYS A 34 -7.69 -3.30 10.08
C LYS A 34 -9.04 -3.99 9.92
N LEU A 35 -9.92 -3.46 9.07
CA LEU A 35 -11.24 -4.06 8.83
C LEU A 35 -11.15 -5.39 8.08
N ALA A 36 -10.07 -5.62 7.33
CA ALA A 36 -9.84 -6.87 6.63
C ALA A 36 -9.11 -7.91 7.48
N THR A 37 -8.43 -7.48 8.53
CA THR A 37 -7.66 -8.32 9.43
C THR A 37 -7.90 -7.93 10.88
N VAL A 38 -7.52 -8.79 11.82
CA VAL A 38 -7.92 -8.63 13.23
C VAL A 38 -7.19 -7.49 13.94
N GLU A 39 -5.97 -7.16 13.56
CA GLU A 39 -5.16 -6.19 14.30
C GLU A 39 -4.67 -5.03 13.45
N LEU A 40 -3.44 -5.10 12.97
CA LEU A 40 -2.78 -4.00 12.29
C LEU A 40 -3.11 -3.90 10.80
N GLY A 41 -3.82 -4.88 10.26
CA GLY A 41 -3.97 -5.02 8.82
C GLY A 41 -2.80 -5.78 8.21
N THR A 42 -2.86 -6.04 6.91
CA THR A 42 -1.79 -6.76 6.20
C THR A 42 -0.86 -5.80 5.46
N ALA A 43 -1.31 -5.26 4.33
CA ALA A 43 -0.49 -4.36 3.53
C ALA A 43 -0.23 -3.03 4.23
N THR A 44 -1.17 -2.52 5.02
CA THR A 44 -1.04 -1.24 5.70
C THR A 44 -0.25 -1.30 7.01
N ALA A 45 0.03 -2.50 7.54
CA ALA A 45 0.72 -2.63 8.82
C ALA A 45 2.08 -1.93 8.82
N GLY A 46 2.87 -2.12 7.79
CA GLY A 46 4.17 -1.46 7.66
C GLY A 46 4.05 0.05 7.45
N ILE A 47 2.97 0.49 6.80
CA ILE A 47 2.69 1.92 6.63
C ILE A 47 2.44 2.58 7.99
N TYR A 48 1.62 1.97 8.84
CA TYR A 48 1.34 2.48 10.17
C TYR A 48 2.61 2.57 11.02
N THR A 49 3.40 1.49 11.04
CA THR A 49 4.61 1.46 11.86
C THR A 49 5.66 2.45 11.38
N ALA A 50 5.82 2.60 10.06
CA ALA A 50 6.72 3.59 9.48
C ALA A 50 6.27 5.02 9.79
N PHE A 51 4.98 5.29 9.69
CA PHE A 51 4.43 6.60 10.01
C PHE A 51 4.62 6.94 11.49
N GLU A 52 4.37 5.99 12.38
CA GLU A 52 4.59 6.16 13.82
C GLU A 52 6.08 6.37 14.15
N ALA A 53 6.97 5.81 13.37
CA ALA A 53 8.41 6.02 13.52
C ALA A 53 8.89 7.38 12.98
N GLY A 54 7.98 8.21 12.46
CA GLY A 54 8.30 9.55 12.01
C GLY A 54 8.71 9.67 10.55
N ILE A 55 8.55 8.63 9.75
CA ILE A 55 8.86 8.68 8.33
C ILE A 55 7.75 9.44 7.59
N PRO A 56 8.06 10.55 6.90
CA PRO A 56 7.05 11.30 6.16
C PRO A 56 6.62 10.50 4.93
N LEU A 57 5.32 10.29 4.77
CA LEU A 57 4.76 9.55 3.66
C LEU A 57 3.34 10.00 3.35
N THR A 58 2.92 9.74 2.11
CA THR A 58 1.54 9.90 1.66
C THR A 58 1.11 8.60 0.99
N VAL A 59 -0.09 8.13 1.30
CA VAL A 59 -0.62 6.91 0.71
C VAL A 59 -1.63 7.27 -0.37
N PHE A 60 -1.46 6.70 -1.55
CA PHE A 60 -2.44 6.76 -2.62
C PHE A 60 -3.20 5.43 -2.60
N ALA A 61 -4.50 5.51 -2.31
CA ALA A 61 -5.34 4.33 -2.20
C ALA A 61 -6.26 4.22 -3.42
N ASP A 62 -6.12 3.14 -4.19
CA ASP A 62 -7.05 2.84 -5.28
C ASP A 62 -8.46 2.64 -4.72
N GLU A 63 -9.46 3.19 -5.40
CA GLU A 63 -10.86 3.02 -4.99
C GLU A 63 -11.31 1.55 -5.01
N THR A 64 -10.71 0.75 -5.86
CA THR A 64 -10.95 -0.70 -6.02
C THR A 64 -12.36 -1.01 -6.49
N ARG A 65 -12.61 -0.73 -7.76
CA ARG A 65 -13.87 -1.13 -8.42
C ARG A 65 -13.98 -2.66 -8.45
N PRO A 66 -15.19 -3.26 -8.44
CA PRO A 66 -16.49 -2.58 -8.37
C PRO A 66 -16.98 -2.30 -6.94
N ARG A 67 -16.40 -2.90 -5.91
CA ARG A 67 -16.92 -2.80 -4.53
C ARG A 67 -16.37 -1.63 -3.73
N LEU A 68 -15.38 -0.93 -4.25
CA LEU A 68 -14.80 0.26 -3.66
C LEU A 68 -14.15 0.01 -2.28
N GLN A 69 -13.51 -1.14 -2.08
CA GLN A 69 -12.85 -1.48 -0.82
C GLN A 69 -11.72 -0.51 -0.44
N GLY A 70 -11.12 0.14 -1.43
CA GLY A 70 -10.09 1.14 -1.18
C GLY A 70 -10.59 2.35 -0.40
N THR A 71 -11.90 2.64 -0.43
CA THR A 71 -12.48 3.70 0.38
C THR A 71 -12.37 3.39 1.88
N LEU A 72 -12.45 2.12 2.26
CA LEU A 72 -12.26 1.69 3.65
C LEU A 72 -10.81 1.89 4.07
N THR A 73 -9.85 1.54 3.23
CA THR A 73 -8.42 1.77 3.48
C THR A 73 -8.14 3.26 3.66
N ALA A 74 -8.66 4.10 2.78
CA ALA A 74 -8.49 5.55 2.87
C ALA A 74 -9.09 6.10 4.16
N TRP A 75 -10.28 5.63 4.55
CA TRP A 75 -10.94 6.04 5.79
C TRP A 75 -10.12 5.67 7.01
N GLU A 76 -9.62 4.44 7.08
CA GLU A 76 -8.81 3.96 8.20
C GLU A 76 -7.50 4.76 8.34
N LEU A 77 -6.81 4.98 7.24
CA LEU A 77 -5.55 5.73 7.22
C LEU A 77 -5.79 7.18 7.67
N LYS A 78 -6.84 7.80 7.15
CA LYS A 78 -7.19 9.17 7.52
C LYS A 78 -7.52 9.26 9.01
N ALA A 79 -8.25 8.30 9.54
CA ALA A 79 -8.60 8.25 10.96
C ALA A 79 -7.36 8.11 11.84
N ALA A 80 -6.31 7.47 11.36
CA ALA A 80 -5.03 7.32 12.05
C ALA A 80 -4.08 8.51 11.86
N GLY A 81 -4.49 9.52 11.11
CA GLY A 81 -3.67 10.71 10.85
C GLY A 81 -2.67 10.56 9.71
N VAL A 82 -2.69 9.45 8.99
CA VAL A 82 -1.79 9.22 7.85
C VAL A 82 -2.31 9.99 6.64
N PRO A 83 -1.48 10.82 5.98
CA PRO A 83 -1.89 11.50 4.76
C PRO A 83 -2.29 10.48 3.68
N VAL A 84 -3.50 10.60 3.15
CA VAL A 84 -4.03 9.66 2.18
C VAL A 84 -4.80 10.39 1.08
N CYS A 85 -4.67 9.89 -0.13
CA CYS A 85 -5.41 10.36 -1.31
C CYS A 85 -6.09 9.16 -1.96
N LEU A 86 -7.43 9.22 -2.08
CA LEU A 86 -8.19 8.20 -2.78
C LEU A 86 -8.14 8.50 -4.28
N ILE A 87 -7.78 7.53 -5.09
CA ILE A 87 -7.62 7.70 -6.53
C ILE A 87 -8.46 6.68 -7.31
N ALA A 88 -8.76 7.00 -8.56
CA ALA A 88 -9.36 6.05 -9.48
C ALA A 88 -8.36 4.91 -9.78
N ASP A 89 -8.85 3.69 -10.01
CA ASP A 89 -7.99 2.53 -10.22
C ASP A 89 -7.02 2.71 -11.39
N ASN A 90 -7.44 3.34 -12.45
CA ASN A 90 -6.60 3.56 -13.62
C ASN A 90 -5.60 4.73 -13.48
N ALA A 91 -5.73 5.53 -12.43
CA ALA A 91 -4.81 6.64 -12.19
C ALA A 91 -3.44 6.18 -11.67
N GLY A 92 -3.37 5.01 -11.04
CA GLY A 92 -2.12 4.48 -10.48
C GLY A 92 -1.03 4.31 -11.52
N GLY A 93 -1.39 3.79 -12.71
CA GLY A 93 -0.43 3.62 -13.80
C GLY A 93 0.16 4.95 -14.28
N GLU A 94 -0.66 5.97 -14.39
CA GLU A 94 -0.20 7.30 -14.78
C GLU A 94 0.70 7.93 -13.72
N LEU A 95 0.34 7.80 -12.45
CA LEU A 95 1.18 8.30 -11.37
C LEU A 95 2.55 7.61 -11.33
N MET A 96 2.58 6.30 -11.60
CA MET A 96 3.84 5.56 -11.68
C MET A 96 4.68 6.00 -12.88
N ARG A 97 4.03 6.22 -14.03
CA ARG A 97 4.70 6.69 -15.23
C ARG A 97 5.36 8.06 -15.03
N GLU A 98 4.72 8.94 -14.29
CA GLU A 98 5.23 10.27 -13.98
C GLU A 98 6.30 10.26 -12.88
N GLY A 99 6.60 9.10 -12.28
CA GLY A 99 7.53 9.00 -11.17
C GLY A 99 6.97 9.48 -9.83
N GLY A 100 5.64 9.57 -9.72
CA GLY A 100 4.98 10.05 -8.51
C GLY A 100 4.78 8.99 -7.42
N ILE A 101 5.11 7.73 -7.70
CA ILE A 101 4.95 6.62 -6.74
C ILE A 101 6.31 5.99 -6.50
N ASP A 102 6.67 5.82 -5.25
CA ASP A 102 7.94 5.24 -4.84
C ASP A 102 7.85 3.76 -4.50
N LEU A 103 6.69 3.31 -4.03
CA LEU A 103 6.51 1.94 -3.57
C LEU A 103 5.04 1.54 -3.74
N VAL A 104 4.80 0.31 -4.19
CA VAL A 104 3.47 -0.29 -4.25
C VAL A 104 3.40 -1.40 -3.21
N ILE A 105 2.44 -1.34 -2.30
CA ILE A 105 2.21 -2.35 -1.28
C ILE A 105 0.78 -2.84 -1.41
N VAL A 106 0.62 -4.14 -1.59
CA VAL A 106 -0.70 -4.79 -1.68
C VAL A 106 -0.73 -6.03 -0.80
N GLY A 107 -1.92 -6.45 -0.39
CA GLY A 107 -2.10 -7.72 0.29
C GLY A 107 -2.06 -8.88 -0.70
N ALA A 108 -2.34 -10.07 -0.20
CA ALA A 108 -2.48 -11.27 -1.02
C ALA A 108 -3.62 -12.11 -0.46
N ASP A 109 -4.53 -12.54 -1.35
CA ASP A 109 -5.58 -13.47 -0.96
C ASP A 109 -5.01 -14.88 -0.81
N ARG A 110 -4.10 -15.26 -1.71
CA ARG A 110 -3.39 -16.54 -1.68
C ARG A 110 -2.01 -16.40 -2.28
N ILE A 111 -1.08 -17.17 -1.73
CA ILE A 111 0.29 -17.28 -2.24
C ILE A 111 0.59 -18.76 -2.44
N ALA A 112 0.93 -19.16 -3.67
CA ALA A 112 1.31 -20.54 -3.99
C ALA A 112 2.73 -20.84 -3.51
N ALA A 113 3.08 -22.13 -3.46
CA ALA A 113 4.41 -22.55 -3.00
C ALA A 113 5.55 -21.99 -3.87
N ASN A 114 5.29 -21.74 -5.16
CA ASN A 114 6.28 -21.16 -6.07
C ASN A 114 6.33 -19.61 -6.02
N GLY A 115 5.54 -19.00 -5.14
CA GLY A 115 5.51 -17.54 -5.02
C GLY A 115 4.43 -16.84 -5.83
N ASP A 116 3.72 -17.55 -6.72
CA ASP A 116 2.62 -16.96 -7.46
C ASP A 116 1.56 -16.44 -6.49
N THR A 117 1.06 -15.24 -6.73
CA THR A 117 0.18 -14.54 -5.80
C THR A 117 -1.14 -14.19 -6.48
N ALA A 118 -2.23 -14.54 -5.81
CA ALA A 118 -3.58 -14.11 -6.19
C ALA A 118 -4.04 -13.02 -5.24
N ASN A 119 -4.55 -11.94 -5.80
CA ASN A 119 -5.06 -10.82 -5.03
C ASN A 119 -6.24 -10.17 -5.77
N LYS A 120 -6.77 -9.11 -5.21
CA LYS A 120 -7.90 -8.36 -5.76
C LYS A 120 -7.64 -7.94 -7.21
N ILE A 121 -8.68 -8.03 -8.05
CA ILE A 121 -8.62 -7.56 -9.43
C ILE A 121 -8.09 -6.13 -9.51
N GLY A 122 -7.21 -5.87 -10.45
CA GLY A 122 -6.51 -4.59 -10.58
C GLY A 122 -5.05 -4.64 -10.12
N THR A 123 -4.68 -5.63 -9.30
CA THR A 123 -3.30 -5.78 -8.79
C THR A 123 -2.31 -6.06 -9.92
N TYR A 124 -2.68 -6.87 -10.89
CA TYR A 124 -1.81 -7.19 -12.02
C TYR A 124 -1.40 -5.92 -12.78
N LEU A 125 -2.34 -5.02 -13.03
CA LEU A 125 -2.05 -3.75 -13.71
C LEU A 125 -1.05 -2.89 -12.92
N LYS A 126 -1.13 -2.89 -11.59
CA LYS A 126 -0.18 -2.18 -10.73
C LYS A 126 1.20 -2.81 -10.82
N SER A 127 1.26 -4.14 -10.85
CA SER A 127 2.51 -4.88 -10.99
C SER A 127 3.20 -4.55 -12.31
N VAL A 128 2.45 -4.53 -13.41
CA VAL A 128 2.99 -4.18 -14.73
C VAL A 128 3.49 -2.74 -14.76
N GLY A 129 2.72 -1.81 -14.19
CA GLY A 129 3.12 -0.40 -14.11
C GLY A 129 4.37 -0.18 -13.28
N SER A 130 4.52 -0.91 -12.18
CA SER A 130 5.67 -0.77 -11.29
C SER A 130 6.96 -1.36 -11.86
N GLY A 131 6.87 -2.22 -12.85
CA GLY A 131 8.04 -2.83 -13.50
C GLY A 131 8.78 -1.92 -14.47
N ARG A 132 8.32 -0.69 -14.64
CA ARG A 132 8.93 0.30 -15.51
C ARG A 132 9.73 1.32 -14.69
#